data_37cb618cbd8f7429318bb459ee11d95a
#
_entry.id   37cb618cbd8f7429318bb459ee11d95a
#
_cell.length_a   1.000
_cell.length_b   1.000
_cell.length_c   1.000
_cell.angle_alpha   90.00
_cell.angle_beta   90.00
_cell.angle_gamma   90.00
#
_symmetry.space_group_name_H-M   'P 1'
#
loop_
_entity.id
_entity.type
_entity.pdbx_description
1 polymer ?
#
loop_
_entity_poly.entity_id
_entity_poly.type
_entity_poly.pdbx_seq_one_letter_code
_entity_poly.pdbx_strand_id
1 'polypeptide(L)'
;MKKNLFVSFAFAATLFVSAQQKNTLLDAAFWKTSPTVETVQTEIAKGNNPAEANANAFDITTLAINNDAPFATIKFLVEQPGNSITKLTHDNRIYLHWAAYRGNTDLVQYLIAKGSDVNFEDSHGTAPADFAASNGQSAPAMYDAFFKAGLNPTKKYANGANLFLFALASDKHLKATDYFSTKGMSLKDVDNDGNTAFSYAARSGNIALLKKLLEKGIKPTDNALLFAAQGSRRETNTLETYKYLVEEVKIKATAQNKAGQNVFHFLANKPNQTEIIKYFLGKGVDVNKADKEGNTPVMIAAGARETAILELFLPSVKNINTQNLKGESALTFAVRNGSPDAVNLLLAKGADVNVKDKDGNNLGVYLVQSYRPAGREKASTDPFDA
;
A
#
# COMPACT_ATOMS: atom_id res chain seq x y z
N MET A 1 -30.78 -72.96 -32.96
CA MET A 1 -30.51 -71.52 -33.17
C MET A 1 -31.06 -70.75 -31.97
N LYS A 2 -30.19 -70.34 -31.03
CA LYS A 2 -30.57 -69.52 -29.86
C LYS A 2 -30.09 -68.08 -30.14
N LYS A 3 -31.03 -67.13 -30.24
CA LYS A 3 -30.73 -65.70 -30.39
C LYS A 3 -30.44 -65.13 -29.00
N ASN A 4 -29.23 -64.66 -28.79
CA ASN A 4 -28.87 -63.88 -27.59
C ASN A 4 -29.23 -62.39 -27.84
N LEU A 5 -30.12 -61.89 -27.01
CA LEU A 5 -30.52 -60.50 -26.96
C LEU A 5 -29.55 -59.75 -25.98
N PHE A 6 -28.69 -58.91 -26.54
CA PHE A 6 -27.86 -58.00 -25.74
C PHE A 6 -28.70 -56.76 -25.40
N VAL A 7 -29.02 -56.55 -24.13
CA VAL A 7 -29.62 -55.31 -23.63
C VAL A 7 -28.47 -54.43 -23.19
N SER A 8 -28.18 -53.33 -23.92
CA SER A 8 -27.21 -52.33 -23.55
C SER A 8 -27.89 -51.35 -22.60
N PHE A 9 -27.51 -51.36 -21.34
CA PHE A 9 -27.86 -50.30 -20.38
C PHE A 9 -26.94 -49.10 -20.60
N ALA A 10 -27.45 -48.03 -21.20
CA ALA A 10 -26.79 -46.73 -21.27
C ALA A 10 -26.96 -46.02 -19.94
N PHE A 11 -25.91 -45.94 -19.12
CA PHE A 11 -25.86 -45.12 -17.91
C PHE A 11 -25.63 -43.66 -18.38
N ALA A 12 -26.66 -42.85 -18.43
CA ALA A 12 -26.55 -41.40 -18.59
C ALA A 12 -26.09 -40.83 -17.28
N ALA A 13 -24.76 -40.63 -17.11
CA ALA A 13 -24.21 -39.81 -16.04
C ALA A 13 -24.49 -38.34 -16.33
N THR A 14 -25.56 -37.79 -15.77
CA THR A 14 -25.80 -36.35 -15.73
C THR A 14 -24.74 -35.72 -14.82
N LEU A 15 -23.70 -35.16 -15.39
CA LEU A 15 -22.78 -34.25 -14.73
C LEU A 15 -23.56 -32.96 -14.42
N PHE A 16 -24.07 -32.86 -13.18
CA PHE A 16 -24.48 -31.60 -12.64
C PHE A 16 -23.22 -30.76 -12.43
N VAL A 17 -22.86 -29.94 -13.40
CA VAL A 17 -21.98 -28.79 -13.17
C VAL A 17 -22.83 -27.80 -12.36
N SER A 18 -22.81 -27.93 -11.03
CA SER A 18 -23.30 -26.87 -10.17
C SER A 18 -22.37 -25.69 -10.42
N ALA A 19 -22.85 -24.63 -11.07
CA ALA A 19 -22.17 -23.34 -11.04
C ALA A 19 -21.89 -23.03 -9.57
N GLN A 20 -20.60 -22.97 -9.18
CA GLN A 20 -20.20 -22.70 -7.82
C GLN A 20 -20.83 -21.36 -7.42
N GLN A 21 -21.82 -21.40 -6.56
CA GLN A 21 -22.54 -20.20 -6.11
C GLN A 21 -21.50 -19.30 -5.44
N LYS A 22 -21.34 -18.08 -5.97
CA LYS A 22 -20.42 -17.09 -5.43
C LYS A 22 -20.77 -16.84 -3.96
N ASN A 23 -19.80 -17.01 -3.05
CA ASN A 23 -20.02 -16.79 -1.63
C ASN A 23 -20.42 -15.33 -1.38
N THR A 24 -21.65 -15.10 -0.95
CA THR A 24 -22.22 -13.77 -0.66
C THR A 24 -21.40 -13.01 0.37
N LEU A 25 -20.80 -13.72 1.35
CA LEU A 25 -20.00 -13.12 2.40
C LEU A 25 -18.66 -12.54 1.89
N LEU A 26 -18.23 -12.88 0.66
CA LEU A 26 -17.06 -12.26 0.01
C LEU A 26 -17.40 -10.94 -0.69
N ASP A 27 -18.67 -10.56 -0.77
CA ASP A 27 -19.08 -9.31 -1.37
C ASP A 27 -18.98 -8.16 -0.33
N ALA A 28 -18.17 -7.14 -0.61
CA ALA A 28 -18.04 -5.97 0.25
C ALA A 28 -19.38 -5.22 0.42
N ALA A 29 -20.26 -5.25 -0.60
CA ALA A 29 -21.58 -4.63 -0.52
C ALA A 29 -22.46 -5.26 0.58
N PHE A 30 -22.33 -6.56 0.83
CA PHE A 30 -23.01 -7.23 1.93
C PHE A 30 -22.64 -6.62 3.30
N TRP A 31 -21.37 -6.34 3.54
CA TRP A 31 -20.88 -5.79 4.81
C TRP A 31 -21.28 -4.33 5.02
N LYS A 32 -21.44 -3.56 3.94
CA LYS A 32 -21.94 -2.17 4.00
C LYS A 32 -23.39 -2.08 4.53
N THR A 33 -24.14 -3.18 4.55
CA THR A 33 -25.50 -3.24 5.14
C THR A 33 -25.50 -3.39 6.66
N SER A 34 -24.33 -3.48 7.30
CA SER A 34 -24.15 -3.73 8.75
C SER A 34 -24.92 -4.97 9.23
N PRO A 35 -24.67 -6.18 8.64
CA PRO A 35 -25.44 -7.38 8.90
C PRO A 35 -25.31 -7.84 10.37
N THR A 36 -26.42 -8.31 10.93
CA THR A 36 -26.44 -8.92 12.27
C THR A 36 -25.84 -10.32 12.26
N VAL A 37 -25.59 -10.89 13.45
CA VAL A 37 -25.15 -12.29 13.60
C VAL A 37 -26.13 -13.25 12.91
N GLU A 38 -27.44 -13.06 13.10
CA GLU A 38 -28.49 -13.92 12.52
C GLU A 38 -28.48 -13.84 10.98
N THR A 39 -28.22 -12.66 10.43
CA THR A 39 -28.09 -12.49 8.97
C THR A 39 -26.91 -13.30 8.44
N VAL A 40 -25.75 -13.24 9.11
CA VAL A 40 -24.54 -13.99 8.71
C VAL A 40 -24.76 -15.50 8.90
N GLN A 41 -25.40 -15.93 10.00
CA GLN A 41 -25.76 -17.34 10.23
C GLN A 41 -26.66 -17.87 9.11
N THR A 42 -27.62 -17.06 8.66
CA THR A 42 -28.50 -17.42 7.53
C THR A 42 -27.70 -17.64 6.25
N GLU A 43 -26.72 -16.79 5.96
CA GLU A 43 -25.86 -16.98 4.79
C GLU A 43 -24.97 -18.23 4.92
N ILE A 44 -24.43 -18.49 6.11
CA ILE A 44 -23.66 -19.73 6.39
C ILE A 44 -24.57 -20.97 6.18
N ALA A 45 -25.81 -20.95 6.64
CA ALA A 45 -26.76 -22.04 6.46
C ALA A 45 -27.10 -22.31 4.97
N LYS A 46 -26.96 -21.32 4.10
CA LYS A 46 -27.06 -21.49 2.64
C LYS A 46 -25.83 -22.11 2.00
N GLY A 47 -24.79 -22.45 2.77
CA GLY A 47 -23.55 -23.06 2.30
C GLY A 47 -22.39 -22.09 2.07
N ASN A 48 -22.53 -20.80 2.39
CA ASN A 48 -21.44 -19.84 2.33
C ASN A 48 -20.40 -20.15 3.42
N ASN A 49 -19.16 -20.42 3.04
CA ASN A 49 -18.08 -20.74 3.99
C ASN A 49 -17.57 -19.45 4.68
N PRO A 50 -17.70 -19.29 6.01
CA PRO A 50 -17.29 -18.09 6.73
C PRO A 50 -15.77 -17.89 6.84
N ALA A 51 -14.97 -18.87 6.45
CA ALA A 51 -13.51 -18.81 6.50
C ALA A 51 -12.87 -18.62 5.11
N GLU A 52 -13.67 -18.49 4.06
CA GLU A 52 -13.19 -18.30 2.70
C GLU A 52 -12.50 -16.94 2.52
N ALA A 53 -11.51 -16.89 1.64
CA ALA A 53 -10.81 -15.67 1.27
C ALA A 53 -10.93 -15.42 -0.25
N ASN A 54 -10.90 -14.16 -0.64
CA ASN A 54 -10.83 -13.77 -2.05
C ASN A 54 -9.41 -13.97 -2.62
N ALA A 55 -9.25 -13.72 -3.92
CA ALA A 55 -7.97 -13.89 -4.63
C ALA A 55 -6.81 -13.02 -4.08
N ASN A 56 -7.13 -11.98 -3.30
CA ASN A 56 -6.16 -11.10 -2.65
C ASN A 56 -5.92 -11.48 -1.17
N ALA A 57 -6.35 -12.68 -0.76
CA ALA A 57 -6.25 -13.17 0.62
C ALA A 57 -6.98 -12.32 1.68
N PHE A 58 -7.96 -11.49 1.28
CA PHE A 58 -8.91 -10.91 2.23
C PHE A 58 -9.99 -11.95 2.52
N ASP A 59 -10.01 -12.45 3.74
CA ASP A 59 -11.07 -13.35 4.18
C ASP A 59 -12.31 -12.58 4.66
N ILE A 60 -13.38 -13.31 4.87
CA ILE A 60 -14.68 -12.77 5.27
C ILE A 60 -14.60 -11.96 6.56
N THR A 61 -13.82 -12.39 7.55
CA THR A 61 -13.63 -11.64 8.80
C THR A 61 -12.90 -10.32 8.55
N THR A 62 -11.88 -10.33 7.70
CA THR A 62 -11.16 -9.10 7.30
C THR A 62 -12.08 -8.14 6.54
N LEU A 63 -12.93 -8.66 5.64
CA LEU A 63 -13.92 -7.84 4.92
C LEU A 63 -14.93 -7.21 5.90
N ALA A 64 -15.41 -7.98 6.88
CA ALA A 64 -16.30 -7.47 7.92
C ALA A 64 -15.64 -6.35 8.74
N ILE A 65 -14.38 -6.54 9.17
CA ILE A 65 -13.62 -5.52 9.91
C ILE A 65 -13.44 -4.25 9.07
N ASN A 66 -13.02 -4.40 7.81
CA ASN A 66 -12.72 -3.26 6.94
C ASN A 66 -13.96 -2.47 6.51
N ASN A 67 -15.15 -3.07 6.57
CA ASN A 67 -16.42 -2.41 6.29
C ASN A 67 -17.22 -2.05 7.56
N ASP A 68 -16.56 -1.99 8.72
CA ASP A 68 -17.15 -1.56 10.01
C ASP A 68 -18.42 -2.34 10.40
N ALA A 69 -18.44 -3.65 10.13
CA ALA A 69 -19.54 -4.50 10.56
C ALA A 69 -19.73 -4.45 12.10
N PRO A 70 -20.93 -4.71 12.63
CA PRO A 70 -21.17 -4.67 14.06
C PRO A 70 -20.19 -5.56 14.85
N PHE A 71 -19.72 -5.09 15.99
CA PHE A 71 -18.73 -5.81 16.83
C PHE A 71 -19.15 -7.24 17.14
N ALA A 72 -20.44 -7.47 17.48
CA ALA A 72 -20.97 -8.81 17.73
C ALA A 72 -20.82 -9.74 16.52
N THR A 73 -21.03 -9.21 15.31
CA THR A 73 -20.90 -9.96 14.05
C THR A 73 -19.44 -10.31 13.77
N ILE A 74 -18.51 -9.35 13.95
CA ILE A 74 -17.08 -9.63 13.78
C ILE A 74 -16.62 -10.67 14.79
N LYS A 75 -17.00 -10.52 16.06
CA LYS A 75 -16.69 -11.48 17.11
C LYS A 75 -17.19 -12.89 16.78
N PHE A 76 -18.42 -13.02 16.30
CA PHE A 76 -19.00 -14.27 15.83
C PHE A 76 -18.15 -14.89 14.71
N LEU A 77 -17.70 -14.10 13.74
CA LEU A 77 -16.86 -14.57 12.64
C LEU A 77 -15.49 -15.05 13.10
N VAL A 78 -14.83 -14.32 14.00
CA VAL A 78 -13.52 -14.72 14.57
C VAL A 78 -13.61 -16.10 15.25
N GLU A 79 -14.76 -16.45 15.81
CA GLU A 79 -15.00 -17.71 16.52
C GLU A 79 -15.43 -18.87 15.58
N GLN A 80 -15.62 -18.62 14.27
CA GLN A 80 -16.01 -19.68 13.33
C GLN A 80 -14.84 -20.64 13.03
N PRO A 81 -15.13 -21.92 12.75
CA PRO A 81 -14.13 -22.87 12.28
C PRO A 81 -13.37 -22.35 11.05
N GLY A 82 -12.04 -22.49 11.05
CA GLY A 82 -11.17 -21.98 9.99
C GLY A 82 -10.79 -20.52 10.13
N ASN A 83 -11.33 -19.81 11.12
CA ASN A 83 -10.87 -18.49 11.55
C ASN A 83 -10.12 -18.61 12.88
N SER A 84 -9.10 -17.80 13.07
CA SER A 84 -8.35 -17.72 14.33
C SER A 84 -7.67 -16.35 14.43
N ILE A 85 -7.32 -15.97 15.66
CA ILE A 85 -6.58 -14.72 15.93
C ILE A 85 -5.18 -14.69 15.28
N THR A 86 -4.65 -15.83 14.85
CA THR A 86 -3.35 -15.98 14.18
C THR A 86 -3.49 -16.23 12.68
N LYS A 87 -4.71 -16.24 12.13
CA LYS A 87 -4.94 -16.45 10.71
C LYS A 87 -4.27 -15.34 9.89
N LEU A 88 -3.44 -15.76 8.92
CA LEU A 88 -2.79 -14.84 8.00
C LEU A 88 -3.74 -14.46 6.87
N THR A 89 -3.86 -13.19 6.63
CA THR A 89 -4.69 -12.59 5.58
C THR A 89 -3.79 -11.80 4.60
N HIS A 90 -4.34 -10.88 3.82
CA HIS A 90 -3.56 -10.05 2.90
C HIS A 90 -2.31 -9.45 3.58
N ASP A 91 -1.16 -9.52 2.89
CA ASP A 91 0.16 -9.11 3.38
C ASP A 91 0.61 -9.83 4.67
N ASN A 92 0.14 -11.06 4.92
CA ASN A 92 0.38 -11.83 6.14
C ASN A 92 -0.11 -11.12 7.42
N ARG A 93 -1.09 -10.24 7.32
CA ARG A 93 -1.69 -9.57 8.48
C ARG A 93 -2.64 -10.47 9.23
N ILE A 94 -2.59 -10.42 10.56
CA ILE A 94 -3.61 -11.00 11.44
C ILE A 94 -4.74 -10.00 11.68
N TYR A 95 -5.89 -10.45 12.19
CA TYR A 95 -7.06 -9.59 12.44
C TYR A 95 -6.77 -8.37 13.31
N LEU A 96 -5.79 -8.46 14.22
CA LEU A 96 -5.39 -7.35 15.07
C LEU A 96 -4.85 -6.16 14.28
N HIS A 97 -4.17 -6.38 13.14
CA HIS A 97 -3.74 -5.29 12.24
C HIS A 97 -4.94 -4.54 11.68
N TRP A 98 -5.94 -5.27 11.20
CA TRP A 98 -7.12 -4.67 10.58
C TRP A 98 -7.98 -3.94 11.61
N ALA A 99 -8.17 -4.51 12.80
CA ALA A 99 -8.85 -3.86 13.92
C ALA A 99 -8.17 -2.55 14.33
N ALA A 100 -6.84 -2.57 14.42
CA ALA A 100 -6.03 -1.40 14.75
C ALA A 100 -6.07 -0.34 13.64
N TYR A 101 -5.96 -0.77 12.37
CA TYR A 101 -6.09 0.10 11.20
C TYR A 101 -7.45 0.84 11.16
N ARG A 102 -8.54 0.14 11.50
CA ARG A 102 -9.89 0.73 11.57
C ARG A 102 -10.13 1.58 12.83
N GLY A 103 -9.21 1.57 13.81
CA GLY A 103 -9.37 2.24 15.09
C GLY A 103 -10.47 1.64 15.96
N ASN A 104 -10.86 0.38 15.69
CA ASN A 104 -11.88 -0.33 16.44
C ASN A 104 -11.32 -0.79 17.79
N THR A 105 -11.36 0.09 18.78
CA THR A 105 -10.78 -0.13 20.10
C THR A 105 -11.34 -1.37 20.79
N ASP A 106 -12.65 -1.61 20.71
CA ASP A 106 -13.30 -2.75 21.36
C ASP A 106 -12.82 -4.07 20.75
N LEU A 107 -12.69 -4.11 19.41
CA LEU A 107 -12.18 -5.28 18.71
C LEU A 107 -10.69 -5.51 19.01
N VAL A 108 -9.87 -4.43 19.07
CA VAL A 108 -8.46 -4.53 19.47
C VAL A 108 -8.35 -5.14 20.86
N GLN A 109 -9.11 -4.64 21.85
CA GLN A 109 -9.12 -5.17 23.22
C GLN A 109 -9.56 -6.63 23.26
N TYR A 110 -10.60 -6.98 22.51
CA TYR A 110 -11.08 -8.36 22.42
C TYR A 110 -10.03 -9.32 21.84
N LEU A 111 -9.39 -8.95 20.71
CA LEU A 111 -8.37 -9.78 20.08
C LEU A 111 -7.13 -9.94 20.95
N ILE A 112 -6.69 -8.88 21.64
CA ILE A 112 -5.61 -8.93 22.62
C ILE A 112 -5.98 -9.86 23.79
N ALA A 113 -7.19 -9.74 24.33
CA ALA A 113 -7.67 -10.62 25.41
C ALA A 113 -7.75 -12.10 24.98
N LYS A 114 -7.95 -12.38 23.69
CA LYS A 114 -7.89 -13.74 23.11
C LYS A 114 -6.44 -14.22 22.87
N GLY A 115 -5.42 -13.38 23.09
CA GLY A 115 -4.01 -13.74 22.95
C GLY A 115 -3.39 -13.38 21.60
N SER A 116 -3.98 -12.47 20.81
CA SER A 116 -3.31 -11.95 19.61
C SER A 116 -1.98 -11.31 19.97
N ASP A 117 -0.93 -11.62 19.21
CA ASP A 117 0.40 -11.06 19.42
C ASP A 117 0.44 -9.59 18.96
N VAL A 118 0.66 -8.68 19.92
CA VAL A 118 0.76 -7.24 19.69
C VAL A 118 2.03 -6.82 18.97
N ASN A 119 3.02 -7.70 18.88
CA ASN A 119 4.29 -7.48 18.20
C ASN A 119 4.40 -8.22 16.86
N PHE A 120 3.36 -8.94 16.44
CA PHE A 120 3.36 -9.68 15.18
C PHE A 120 3.58 -8.71 14.00
N GLU A 121 4.62 -8.96 13.19
CA GLU A 121 4.93 -8.14 12.01
C GLU A 121 4.38 -8.80 10.74
N ASP A 122 3.73 -8.00 9.88
CA ASP A 122 3.26 -8.41 8.56
C ASP A 122 4.43 -8.62 7.57
N SER A 123 4.14 -8.93 6.30
CA SER A 123 5.16 -9.13 5.26
C SER A 123 6.01 -7.90 4.96
N HIS A 124 5.62 -6.73 5.46
CA HIS A 124 6.35 -5.47 5.34
C HIS A 124 7.10 -5.06 6.63
N GLY A 125 7.11 -5.92 7.65
CA GLY A 125 7.69 -5.63 8.95
C GLY A 125 6.88 -4.61 9.76
N THR A 126 5.57 -4.52 9.51
CA THR A 126 4.66 -3.59 10.19
C THR A 126 3.86 -4.33 11.25
N ALA A 127 3.87 -3.84 12.50
CA ALA A 127 3.07 -4.39 13.59
C ALA A 127 1.71 -3.66 13.69
N PRO A 128 0.70 -4.20 14.42
CA PRO A 128 -0.62 -3.59 14.51
C PRO A 128 -0.62 -2.14 14.99
N ALA A 129 0.21 -1.79 15.97
CA ALA A 129 0.22 -0.45 16.56
C ALA A 129 0.82 0.61 15.64
N ASP A 130 1.92 0.31 14.91
CA ASP A 130 2.51 1.26 13.95
C ASP A 130 1.69 1.32 12.66
N PHE A 131 1.01 0.23 12.27
CA PHE A 131 0.03 0.27 11.20
C PHE A 131 -1.13 1.23 11.53
N ALA A 132 -1.65 1.19 12.76
CA ALA A 132 -2.66 2.13 13.23
C ALA A 132 -2.14 3.59 13.23
N ALA A 133 -0.97 3.84 13.82
CA ALA A 133 -0.39 5.18 13.93
C ALA A 133 -0.14 5.80 12.55
N SER A 134 0.43 5.04 11.62
CA SER A 134 0.72 5.47 10.24
C SER A 134 -0.55 5.79 9.44
N ASN A 135 -1.70 5.24 9.84
CA ASN A 135 -3.00 5.44 9.20
C ASN A 135 -3.93 6.40 9.97
N GLY A 136 -3.38 7.16 10.93
CA GLY A 136 -4.08 8.27 11.57
C GLY A 136 -4.95 7.89 12.76
N GLN A 137 -4.84 6.67 13.26
CA GLN A 137 -5.55 6.30 14.47
C GLN A 137 -4.91 6.97 15.68
N SER A 138 -5.73 7.65 16.49
CA SER A 138 -5.25 8.48 17.59
C SER A 138 -5.92 8.20 18.93
N ALA A 139 -6.78 7.18 19.02
CA ALA A 139 -7.52 6.86 20.24
C ALA A 139 -6.59 6.36 21.36
N PRO A 140 -6.40 7.10 22.49
CA PRO A 140 -5.53 6.69 23.58
C PRO A 140 -5.85 5.29 24.14
N ALA A 141 -7.14 4.97 24.30
CA ALA A 141 -7.58 3.70 24.85
C ALA A 141 -7.13 2.49 24.03
N MET A 142 -7.03 2.64 22.70
CA MET A 142 -6.50 1.59 21.82
C MET A 142 -5.01 1.34 22.09
N TYR A 143 -4.20 2.39 22.18
CA TYR A 143 -2.76 2.27 22.44
C TYR A 143 -2.48 1.80 23.89
N ASP A 144 -3.28 2.24 24.87
CA ASP A 144 -3.18 1.72 26.23
C ASP A 144 -3.44 0.21 26.30
N ALA A 145 -4.32 -0.33 25.44
CA ALA A 145 -4.52 -1.79 25.33
C ALA A 145 -3.26 -2.50 24.83
N PHE A 146 -2.59 -1.98 23.80
CA PHE A 146 -1.31 -2.50 23.32
C PHE A 146 -0.22 -2.45 24.38
N PHE A 147 -0.06 -1.32 25.06
CA PHE A 147 0.98 -1.13 26.10
C PHE A 147 0.73 -2.04 27.30
N LYS A 148 -0.53 -2.18 27.74
CA LYS A 148 -0.92 -3.11 28.79
C LYS A 148 -0.66 -4.56 28.43
N ALA A 149 -0.74 -4.93 27.16
CA ALA A 149 -0.44 -6.25 26.65
C ALA A 149 1.08 -6.51 26.42
N GLY A 150 1.94 -5.55 26.80
CA GLY A 150 3.38 -5.73 26.79
C GLY A 150 4.11 -5.06 25.60
N LEU A 151 3.41 -4.30 24.75
CA LEU A 151 4.09 -3.48 23.75
C LEU A 151 4.90 -2.38 24.49
N ASN A 152 6.21 -2.31 24.23
CA ASN A 152 7.01 -1.20 24.77
C ASN A 152 6.57 0.14 24.13
N PRO A 153 6.11 1.13 24.89
CA PRO A 153 5.66 2.41 24.33
C PRO A 153 6.74 3.10 23.49
N THR A 154 8.00 3.03 23.92
CA THR A 154 9.14 3.68 23.24
C THR A 154 9.83 2.77 22.22
N LYS A 155 9.19 1.65 21.80
CA LYS A 155 9.72 0.74 20.79
C LYS A 155 10.16 1.53 19.55
N LYS A 156 11.36 1.25 19.06
CA LYS A 156 11.85 1.68 17.75
C LYS A 156 11.60 0.56 16.74
N TYR A 157 10.98 0.90 15.64
CA TYR A 157 10.69 -0.02 14.53
C TYR A 157 11.89 -0.12 13.57
N ALA A 158 11.79 -0.94 12.53
CA ALA A 158 12.92 -1.28 11.66
C ALA A 158 13.69 -0.08 11.10
N ASN A 159 13.00 1.03 10.79
CA ASN A 159 13.61 2.29 10.34
C ASN A 159 14.06 3.20 11.51
N GLY A 160 13.96 2.76 12.77
CA GLY A 160 14.27 3.55 13.95
C GLY A 160 13.21 4.57 14.37
N ALA A 161 12.12 4.69 13.63
CA ALA A 161 10.98 5.52 14.02
C ALA A 161 10.20 4.89 15.19
N ASN A 162 9.41 5.68 15.89
CA ASN A 162 8.46 5.25 16.92
C ASN A 162 7.04 5.64 16.53
N LEU A 163 6.05 5.25 17.35
CA LEU A 163 4.63 5.55 17.11
C LEU A 163 4.35 7.05 16.97
N PHE A 164 5.08 7.87 17.71
CA PHE A 164 4.97 9.33 17.63
C PHE A 164 5.28 9.86 16.23
N LEU A 165 6.41 9.45 15.66
CA LEU A 165 6.81 9.85 14.30
C LEU A 165 5.81 9.36 13.25
N PHE A 166 5.37 8.11 13.36
CA PHE A 166 4.38 7.57 12.42
C PHE A 166 3.05 8.33 12.44
N ALA A 167 2.56 8.72 13.62
CA ALA A 167 1.30 9.44 13.75
C ALA A 167 1.31 10.84 13.12
N LEU A 168 2.47 11.50 13.06
CA LEU A 168 2.59 12.91 12.64
C LEU A 168 2.01 13.22 11.25
N ALA A 169 2.09 12.27 10.33
CA ALA A 169 1.56 12.45 8.97
C ALA A 169 0.03 12.70 8.97
N SER A 170 -0.69 12.19 9.96
CA SER A 170 -2.15 12.24 10.04
C SER A 170 -2.67 13.08 11.22
N ASP A 171 -1.81 13.44 12.19
CA ASP A 171 -2.18 14.14 13.41
C ASP A 171 -2.20 15.66 13.24
N LYS A 172 -3.16 16.15 12.46
CA LYS A 172 -3.30 17.59 12.12
C LYS A 172 -3.32 18.53 13.35
N HIS A 173 -3.74 18.04 14.50
CA HIS A 173 -3.92 18.82 15.74
C HIS A 173 -2.94 18.45 16.84
N LEU A 174 -1.99 17.55 16.59
CA LEU A 174 -1.01 17.01 17.56
C LEU A 174 -1.64 16.27 18.75
N LYS A 175 -2.89 15.77 18.64
CA LYS A 175 -3.58 15.06 19.72
C LYS A 175 -2.93 13.71 20.03
N ALA A 176 -2.61 12.91 19.00
CA ALA A 176 -1.91 11.65 19.17
C ALA A 176 -0.49 11.89 19.69
N THR A 177 0.19 12.92 19.19
CA THR A 177 1.53 13.27 19.61
C THR A 177 1.56 13.78 21.06
N ASP A 178 0.57 14.54 21.51
CA ASP A 178 0.45 14.94 22.92
C ASP A 178 0.27 13.70 23.81
N TYR A 179 -0.59 12.76 23.43
CA TYR A 179 -0.74 11.50 24.16
C TYR A 179 0.57 10.68 24.18
N PHE A 180 1.22 10.46 23.04
CA PHE A 180 2.47 9.70 22.98
C PHE A 180 3.62 10.36 23.76
N SER A 181 3.60 11.69 23.91
CA SER A 181 4.55 12.40 24.77
C SER A 181 4.42 11.98 26.23
N THR A 182 3.21 11.69 26.72
CA THR A 182 2.99 11.15 28.08
C THR A 182 3.54 9.73 28.26
N LYS A 183 3.88 9.05 27.19
CA LYS A 183 4.44 7.70 27.16
C LYS A 183 5.97 7.69 26.93
N GLY A 184 6.62 8.85 27.03
CA GLY A 184 8.08 9.00 26.94
C GLY A 184 8.64 9.20 25.53
N MET A 185 7.78 9.42 24.53
CA MET A 185 8.20 9.80 23.17
C MET A 185 8.27 11.33 23.02
N SER A 186 9.03 11.83 22.05
CA SER A 186 9.31 13.26 21.93
C SER A 186 9.32 13.76 20.49
N LEU A 187 8.94 15.06 20.31
CA LEU A 187 9.17 15.78 19.04
C LEU A 187 10.65 15.83 18.63
N LYS A 188 11.58 15.60 19.54
CA LYS A 188 13.03 15.54 19.28
C LYS A 188 13.50 14.17 18.80
N ASP A 189 12.63 13.15 18.84
CA ASP A 189 12.96 11.83 18.33
C ASP A 189 13.23 11.88 16.84
N VAL A 190 14.18 11.05 16.42
CA VAL A 190 14.57 10.88 15.01
C VAL A 190 14.62 9.40 14.67
N ASP A 191 14.48 9.08 13.38
CA ASP A 191 14.70 7.74 12.87
C ASP A 191 16.19 7.47 12.59
N ASN A 192 16.52 6.29 12.05
CA ASN A 192 17.89 5.87 11.74
C ASN A 192 18.57 6.70 10.64
N ASP A 193 17.79 7.43 9.86
CA ASP A 193 18.26 8.33 8.80
C ASP A 193 18.35 9.79 9.27
N GLY A 194 18.03 10.05 10.55
CA GLY A 194 18.00 11.38 11.12
C GLY A 194 16.77 12.19 10.72
N ASN A 195 15.74 11.57 10.18
CA ASN A 195 14.49 12.25 9.84
C ASN A 195 13.76 12.66 11.12
N THR A 196 13.41 13.92 11.18
CA THR A 196 12.74 14.55 12.32
C THR A 196 11.21 14.48 12.20
N ALA A 197 10.53 14.90 13.25
CA ALA A 197 9.09 15.12 13.26
C ALA A 197 8.61 15.97 12.06
N PHE A 198 9.42 16.95 11.63
CA PHE A 198 9.10 17.77 10.46
C PHE A 198 9.03 16.94 9.17
N SER A 199 9.98 16.02 8.96
CA SER A 199 9.99 15.16 7.79
C SER A 199 8.75 14.27 7.72
N TYR A 200 8.37 13.65 8.82
CA TYR A 200 7.16 12.81 8.91
C TYR A 200 5.88 13.61 8.67
N ALA A 201 5.77 14.81 9.26
CA ALA A 201 4.63 15.71 9.07
C ALA A 201 4.51 16.21 7.62
N ALA A 202 5.63 16.38 6.91
CA ALA A 202 5.64 16.81 5.51
C ALA A 202 4.88 15.86 4.57
N ARG A 203 4.75 14.58 4.95
CA ARG A 203 3.96 13.61 4.20
C ARG A 203 2.50 14.02 4.01
N SER A 204 1.91 14.73 4.98
CA SER A 204 0.53 15.21 4.91
C SER A 204 0.32 16.48 4.07
N GLY A 205 1.40 17.19 3.74
CA GLY A 205 1.32 18.49 3.08
C GLY A 205 0.68 19.61 3.90
N ASN A 206 0.44 19.40 5.19
CA ASN A 206 -0.18 20.39 6.07
C ASN A 206 0.82 21.49 6.44
N ILE A 207 0.85 22.57 5.66
CA ILE A 207 1.77 23.71 5.86
C ILE A 207 1.60 24.34 7.25
N ALA A 208 0.37 24.41 7.77
CA ALA A 208 0.14 24.98 9.12
C ALA A 208 0.80 24.13 10.21
N LEU A 209 0.74 22.79 10.09
CA LEU A 209 1.45 21.89 10.99
C LEU A 209 2.95 22.05 10.88
N LEU A 210 3.48 22.15 9.64
CA LEU A 210 4.92 22.35 9.40
C LEU A 210 5.43 23.66 10.03
N LYS A 211 4.69 24.75 9.87
CA LYS A 211 5.00 26.04 10.52
C LYS A 211 5.02 25.91 12.05
N LYS A 212 4.02 25.25 12.63
CA LYS A 212 3.95 24.99 14.08
C LYS A 212 5.14 24.17 14.60
N LEU A 213 5.63 23.20 13.81
CA LEU A 213 6.81 22.42 14.18
C LEU A 213 8.09 23.27 14.13
N LEU A 214 8.24 24.16 13.14
CA LEU A 214 9.38 25.12 13.09
C LEU A 214 9.36 26.06 14.29
N GLU A 215 8.20 26.61 14.66
CA GLU A 215 8.01 27.44 15.86
C GLU A 215 8.41 26.71 17.16
N LYS A 216 8.20 25.37 17.19
CA LYS A 216 8.65 24.49 18.30
C LYS A 216 10.14 24.13 18.20
N GLY A 217 10.88 24.69 17.24
CA GLY A 217 12.33 24.48 17.06
C GLY A 217 12.70 23.13 16.40
N ILE A 218 11.73 22.45 15.77
CA ILE A 218 12.01 21.20 15.05
C ILE A 218 12.68 21.53 13.71
N LYS A 219 13.91 21.07 13.52
CA LYS A 219 14.67 21.35 12.30
C LYS A 219 14.17 20.49 11.14
N PRO A 220 13.96 21.08 9.95
CA PRO A 220 13.70 20.33 8.74
C PRO A 220 14.96 19.57 8.30
N THR A 221 14.77 18.45 7.60
CA THR A 221 15.83 17.77 6.85
C THR A 221 15.49 17.78 5.36
N ASP A 222 16.49 17.59 4.50
CA ASP A 222 16.26 17.53 3.05
C ASP A 222 15.28 16.40 2.67
N ASN A 223 15.22 15.33 3.45
CA ASN A 223 14.28 14.23 3.24
C ASN A 223 12.81 14.64 3.42
N ALA A 224 12.49 15.75 4.08
CA ALA A 224 11.11 16.22 4.20
C ALA A 224 10.45 16.42 2.82
N LEU A 225 11.21 16.82 1.80
CA LEU A 225 10.74 16.92 0.43
C LEU A 225 10.35 15.55 -0.15
N LEU A 226 11.12 14.51 0.16
CA LEU A 226 10.87 13.15 -0.32
C LEU A 226 9.70 12.51 0.42
N PHE A 227 9.56 12.79 1.73
CA PHE A 227 8.36 12.40 2.50
C PHE A 227 7.10 13.05 1.94
N ALA A 228 7.16 14.34 1.58
CA ALA A 228 6.07 15.02 0.90
C ALA A 228 5.75 14.36 -0.44
N ALA A 229 6.77 13.97 -1.23
CA ALA A 229 6.59 13.29 -2.50
C ALA A 229 6.00 11.87 -2.35
N GLN A 230 6.30 11.17 -1.28
CA GLN A 230 5.63 9.91 -0.94
C GLN A 230 4.14 10.13 -0.68
N GLY A 231 3.79 11.25 -0.02
CA GLY A 231 2.41 11.57 0.31
C GLY A 231 1.76 10.59 1.29
N SER A 232 0.46 10.71 1.44
CA SER A 232 -0.37 9.71 2.12
C SER A 232 -0.86 8.65 1.12
N ARG A 233 -1.46 7.57 1.63
CA ARG A 233 -2.00 6.48 0.79
C ARG A 233 -3.14 6.96 -0.12
N ARG A 234 -3.86 8.02 0.26
CA ARG A 234 -5.07 8.52 -0.40
C ARG A 234 -4.87 9.84 -1.13
N GLU A 235 -3.83 10.61 -0.82
CA GLU A 235 -3.66 11.97 -1.30
C GLU A 235 -2.21 12.24 -1.68
N THR A 236 -2.04 12.94 -2.80
CA THR A 236 -0.77 13.54 -3.21
C THR A 236 -0.73 14.99 -2.75
N ASN A 237 0.45 15.50 -2.46
CA ASN A 237 0.61 16.87 -2.05
C ASN A 237 0.46 17.85 -3.23
N THR A 238 0.09 19.08 -2.92
CA THR A 238 -0.10 20.14 -3.90
C THR A 238 1.21 20.85 -4.27
N LEU A 239 1.24 21.53 -5.39
CA LEU A 239 2.38 22.37 -5.79
C LEU A 239 2.73 23.43 -4.72
N GLU A 240 1.74 23.96 -4.00
CA GLU A 240 1.94 24.91 -2.89
C GLU A 240 2.81 24.30 -1.79
N THR A 241 2.55 23.06 -1.39
CA THR A 241 3.36 22.34 -0.40
C THR A 241 4.83 22.26 -0.84
N TYR A 242 5.09 21.90 -2.10
CA TYR A 242 6.46 21.78 -2.60
C TYR A 242 7.14 23.14 -2.69
N LYS A 243 6.44 24.18 -3.14
CA LYS A 243 6.96 25.55 -3.13
C LYS A 243 7.30 26.01 -1.71
N TYR A 244 6.41 25.76 -0.74
CA TYR A 244 6.67 26.08 0.65
C TYR A 244 7.98 25.41 1.15
N LEU A 245 8.13 24.10 0.91
CA LEU A 245 9.32 23.36 1.34
C LEU A 245 10.61 23.88 0.67
N VAL A 246 10.58 24.13 -0.63
CA VAL A 246 11.77 24.54 -1.39
C VAL A 246 12.07 26.03 -1.25
N GLU A 247 11.05 26.90 -1.32
CA GLU A 247 11.24 28.35 -1.44
C GLU A 247 11.19 29.07 -0.09
N GLU A 248 10.40 28.59 0.88
CA GLU A 248 10.31 29.19 2.22
C GLU A 248 11.20 28.47 3.23
N VAL A 249 11.08 27.13 3.35
CA VAL A 249 11.89 26.32 4.27
C VAL A 249 13.32 26.12 3.77
N LYS A 250 13.60 26.37 2.46
CA LYS A 250 14.92 26.26 1.81
C LYS A 250 15.46 24.84 1.72
N ILE A 251 14.60 23.84 1.62
CA ILE A 251 15.00 22.45 1.34
C ILE A 251 15.50 22.37 -0.11
N LYS A 252 16.58 21.64 -0.32
CA LYS A 252 17.14 21.45 -1.66
C LYS A 252 16.17 20.69 -2.56
N ALA A 253 15.77 21.29 -3.69
CA ALA A 253 14.90 20.61 -4.67
C ALA A 253 15.52 19.30 -5.20
N THR A 254 16.86 19.25 -5.31
CA THR A 254 17.65 18.11 -5.78
C THR A 254 18.03 17.13 -4.67
N ALA A 255 17.40 17.21 -3.49
CA ALA A 255 17.63 16.31 -2.36
C ALA A 255 17.51 14.84 -2.76
N GLN A 256 18.31 13.99 -2.11
CA GLN A 256 18.30 12.53 -2.27
C GLN A 256 18.31 11.87 -0.91
N ASN A 257 17.59 10.75 -0.80
CA ASN A 257 17.68 9.90 0.39
C ASN A 257 18.91 8.99 0.34
N LYS A 258 19.11 8.19 1.40
CA LYS A 258 20.21 7.20 1.46
C LYS A 258 20.13 6.13 0.35
N ALA A 259 18.96 5.89 -0.23
CA ALA A 259 18.80 4.99 -1.37
C ALA A 259 19.17 5.66 -2.72
N GLY A 260 19.56 6.94 -2.74
CA GLY A 260 19.89 7.67 -3.96
C GLY A 260 18.68 8.22 -4.71
N GLN A 261 17.48 8.08 -4.15
CA GLN A 261 16.22 8.50 -4.77
C GLN A 261 16.03 10.02 -4.60
N ASN A 262 15.66 10.73 -5.67
CA ASN A 262 15.21 12.10 -5.67
C ASN A 262 13.67 12.17 -5.74
N VAL A 263 13.10 13.37 -5.74
CA VAL A 263 11.66 13.61 -5.74
C VAL A 263 10.93 12.91 -6.91
N PHE A 264 11.57 12.80 -8.08
CA PHE A 264 10.96 12.14 -9.24
C PHE A 264 10.76 10.65 -9.08
N HIS A 265 11.60 9.95 -8.30
CA HIS A 265 11.38 8.52 -8.02
C HIS A 265 10.04 8.24 -7.32
N PHE A 266 9.51 9.23 -6.60
CA PHE A 266 8.23 9.11 -5.88
C PHE A 266 7.05 9.68 -6.67
N LEU A 267 7.27 10.62 -7.60
CA LEU A 267 6.20 11.29 -8.33
C LEU A 267 5.95 10.70 -9.71
N ALA A 268 6.93 10.01 -10.31
CA ALA A 268 6.90 9.62 -11.72
C ALA A 268 5.77 8.65 -12.11
N ASN A 269 5.21 7.91 -11.17
CA ASN A 269 4.08 7.00 -11.40
C ASN A 269 2.75 7.45 -10.76
N LYS A 270 2.71 8.68 -10.22
CA LYS A 270 1.51 9.22 -9.59
C LYS A 270 0.68 10.02 -10.59
N PRO A 271 -0.64 9.93 -10.56
CA PRO A 271 -1.51 10.70 -11.43
C PRO A 271 -1.47 12.19 -11.10
N ASN A 272 -1.83 13.03 -12.07
CA ASN A 272 -2.03 14.48 -11.91
C ASN A 272 -0.83 15.27 -11.37
N GLN A 273 0.42 14.83 -11.65
CA GLN A 273 1.64 15.48 -11.16
C GLN A 273 2.32 16.40 -12.17
N THR A 274 1.73 16.65 -13.32
CA THR A 274 2.34 17.38 -14.45
C THR A 274 2.95 18.72 -14.04
N GLU A 275 2.20 19.56 -13.32
CA GLU A 275 2.68 20.89 -12.90
C GLU A 275 3.79 20.82 -11.83
N ILE A 276 3.73 19.84 -10.96
CA ILE A 276 4.75 19.57 -9.94
C ILE A 276 6.04 19.08 -10.62
N ILE A 277 5.91 18.17 -11.59
CA ILE A 277 7.05 17.68 -12.38
C ILE A 277 7.73 18.84 -13.14
N LYS A 278 6.96 19.70 -13.83
CA LYS A 278 7.49 20.89 -14.51
C LYS A 278 8.24 21.81 -13.55
N TYR A 279 7.68 22.05 -12.37
CA TYR A 279 8.32 22.85 -11.33
C TYR A 279 9.70 22.28 -10.95
N PHE A 280 9.80 20.98 -10.69
CA PHE A 280 11.05 20.34 -10.31
C PHE A 280 12.06 20.21 -11.46
N LEU A 281 11.60 20.03 -12.71
CA LEU A 281 12.46 20.14 -13.89
C LEU A 281 13.08 21.52 -13.97
N GLY A 282 12.30 22.59 -13.74
CA GLY A 282 12.80 23.97 -13.67
C GLY A 282 13.76 24.25 -12.51
N LYS A 283 13.72 23.43 -11.46
CA LYS A 283 14.68 23.48 -10.32
C LYS A 283 15.91 22.58 -10.53
N GLY A 284 16.07 21.95 -11.70
CA GLY A 284 17.24 21.16 -12.06
C GLY A 284 17.28 19.75 -11.45
N VAL A 285 16.14 19.17 -11.08
CA VAL A 285 16.10 17.77 -10.65
C VAL A 285 16.38 16.84 -11.83
N ASP A 286 17.31 15.91 -11.67
CA ASP A 286 17.80 15.05 -12.75
C ASP A 286 16.88 13.80 -12.93
N VAL A 287 16.31 13.66 -14.12
CA VAL A 287 15.50 12.51 -14.54
C VAL A 287 16.34 11.25 -14.81
N ASN A 288 17.67 11.41 -14.99
CA ASN A 288 18.60 10.30 -15.26
C ASN A 288 19.25 9.76 -13.98
N LYS A 289 18.95 10.35 -12.81
CA LYS A 289 19.56 9.93 -11.56
C LYS A 289 19.11 8.51 -11.22
N ALA A 290 20.06 7.58 -11.16
CA ALA A 290 19.79 6.23 -10.69
C ALA A 290 19.78 6.16 -9.17
N ASP A 291 18.87 5.37 -8.60
CA ASP A 291 18.90 4.96 -7.21
C ASP A 291 19.90 3.81 -6.98
N LYS A 292 19.99 3.27 -5.76
CA LYS A 292 20.91 2.16 -5.43
C LYS A 292 20.61 0.86 -6.18
N GLU A 293 19.40 0.70 -6.71
CA GLU A 293 19.01 -0.45 -7.53
C GLU A 293 19.23 -0.19 -9.03
N GLY A 294 19.72 1.00 -9.37
CA GLY A 294 19.93 1.44 -10.74
C GLY A 294 18.66 1.96 -11.43
N ASN A 295 17.52 2.03 -10.72
CA ASN A 295 16.29 2.54 -11.31
C ASN A 295 16.39 4.06 -11.47
N THR A 296 15.97 4.56 -12.63
CA THR A 296 15.86 5.99 -12.91
C THR A 296 14.39 6.44 -12.85
N PRO A 297 14.11 7.73 -12.59
CA PRO A 297 12.77 8.28 -12.74
C PRO A 297 12.10 7.98 -14.07
N VAL A 298 12.89 7.92 -15.16
CA VAL A 298 12.39 7.58 -16.51
C VAL A 298 11.85 6.15 -16.57
N MET A 299 12.54 5.18 -15.96
CA MET A 299 12.07 3.79 -15.87
C MET A 299 10.74 3.72 -15.11
N ILE A 300 10.61 4.46 -14.01
CA ILE A 300 9.39 4.51 -13.20
C ILE A 300 8.25 5.13 -14.01
N ALA A 301 8.49 6.25 -14.69
CA ALA A 301 7.50 6.90 -15.56
C ALA A 301 7.07 6.02 -16.72
N ALA A 302 7.99 5.24 -17.31
CA ALA A 302 7.69 4.29 -18.39
C ALA A 302 6.76 3.16 -17.94
N GLY A 303 6.82 2.79 -16.65
CA GLY A 303 5.93 1.81 -16.04
C GLY A 303 4.59 2.38 -15.54
N ALA A 304 4.35 3.69 -15.66
CA ALA A 304 3.10 4.32 -15.25
C ALA A 304 1.95 4.01 -16.24
N ARG A 305 0.70 4.21 -15.81
CA ARG A 305 -0.48 4.06 -16.67
C ARG A 305 -0.59 5.18 -17.71
N GLU A 306 -0.16 6.38 -17.35
CA GLU A 306 -0.25 7.60 -18.16
C GLU A 306 1.13 7.99 -18.63
N THR A 307 1.24 8.43 -19.87
CA THR A 307 2.53 8.80 -20.50
C THR A 307 2.94 10.25 -20.26
N ALA A 308 2.05 11.09 -19.75
CA ALA A 308 2.27 12.53 -19.62
C ALA A 308 3.58 12.90 -18.89
N ILE A 309 3.94 12.15 -17.83
CA ILE A 309 5.20 12.38 -17.10
C ILE A 309 6.39 11.87 -17.90
N LEU A 310 6.27 10.72 -18.55
CA LEU A 310 7.31 10.20 -19.43
C LEU A 310 7.63 11.19 -20.55
N GLU A 311 6.61 11.76 -21.19
CA GLU A 311 6.76 12.78 -22.23
C GLU A 311 7.53 14.01 -21.73
N LEU A 312 7.27 14.46 -20.50
CA LEU A 312 8.01 15.57 -19.88
C LEU A 312 9.48 15.22 -19.58
N PHE A 313 9.79 13.95 -19.28
CA PHE A 313 11.15 13.51 -18.99
C PHE A 313 11.99 13.29 -20.24
N LEU A 314 11.39 12.77 -21.34
CA LEU A 314 12.10 12.37 -22.56
C LEU A 314 13.05 13.42 -23.14
N PRO A 315 12.74 14.75 -23.15
CA PRO A 315 13.67 15.77 -23.65
C PRO A 315 14.99 15.88 -22.85
N SER A 316 14.98 15.44 -21.57
CA SER A 316 16.13 15.50 -20.66
C SER A 316 16.84 14.17 -20.50
N VAL A 317 16.40 13.11 -21.18
CA VAL A 317 17.00 11.77 -21.10
C VAL A 317 18.31 11.76 -21.88
N LYS A 318 19.41 11.37 -21.20
CA LYS A 318 20.75 11.27 -21.78
C LYS A 318 20.99 9.96 -22.52
N ASN A 319 20.54 8.85 -21.96
CA ASN A 319 20.62 7.53 -22.55
C ASN A 319 19.32 6.75 -22.28
N ILE A 320 18.52 6.57 -23.32
CA ILE A 320 17.23 5.87 -23.26
C ILE A 320 17.39 4.37 -22.94
N ASN A 321 18.57 3.80 -23.19
CA ASN A 321 18.91 2.40 -23.03
C ASN A 321 19.63 2.11 -21.70
N THR A 322 19.63 3.05 -20.76
CA THR A 322 20.12 2.81 -19.40
C THR A 322 19.41 1.61 -18.79
N GLN A 323 20.19 0.70 -18.18
CA GLN A 323 19.67 -0.46 -17.48
C GLN A 323 19.89 -0.34 -15.96
N ASN A 324 18.94 -0.84 -15.17
CA ASN A 324 19.07 -0.98 -13.72
C ASN A 324 19.98 -2.18 -13.34
N LEU A 325 20.15 -2.46 -12.05
CA LEU A 325 20.95 -3.59 -11.58
C LEU A 325 20.40 -4.96 -11.97
N LYS A 326 19.15 -5.06 -12.42
CA LYS A 326 18.55 -6.28 -12.97
C LYS A 326 18.72 -6.41 -14.48
N GLY A 327 19.30 -5.41 -15.16
CA GLY A 327 19.40 -5.36 -16.60
C GLY A 327 18.13 -4.87 -17.30
N GLU A 328 17.17 -4.33 -16.56
CA GLU A 328 15.90 -3.82 -17.09
C GLU A 328 16.07 -2.37 -17.54
N SER A 329 15.56 -2.02 -18.73
CA SER A 329 15.50 -0.65 -19.27
C SER A 329 14.12 -0.02 -19.08
N ALA A 330 13.97 1.27 -19.41
CA ALA A 330 12.65 1.92 -19.46
C ALA A 330 11.67 1.17 -20.37
N LEU A 331 12.14 0.65 -21.51
CA LEU A 331 11.31 -0.17 -22.42
C LEU A 331 10.83 -1.47 -21.75
N THR A 332 11.67 -2.12 -20.94
CA THR A 332 11.27 -3.30 -20.14
C THR A 332 10.13 -2.96 -19.17
N PHE A 333 10.22 -1.81 -18.48
CA PHE A 333 9.16 -1.34 -17.57
C PHE A 333 7.84 -1.09 -18.32
N ALA A 334 7.89 -0.44 -19.50
CA ALA A 334 6.70 -0.18 -20.31
C ALA A 334 6.03 -1.46 -20.79
N VAL A 335 6.80 -2.43 -21.28
CA VAL A 335 6.28 -3.73 -21.75
C VAL A 335 5.69 -4.54 -20.60
N ARG A 336 6.41 -4.65 -19.47
CA ARG A 336 5.95 -5.39 -18.28
C ARG A 336 4.63 -4.85 -17.73
N ASN A 337 4.41 -3.53 -17.79
CA ASN A 337 3.19 -2.92 -17.31
C ASN A 337 2.08 -2.79 -18.36
N GLY A 338 2.34 -3.28 -19.59
CA GLY A 338 1.35 -3.32 -20.66
C GLY A 338 0.93 -1.93 -21.12
N SER A 339 1.90 -0.98 -21.28
CA SER A 339 1.65 0.38 -21.75
C SER A 339 2.12 0.57 -23.21
N PRO A 340 1.26 0.34 -24.22
CA PRO A 340 1.62 0.50 -25.63
C PRO A 340 2.08 1.91 -25.97
N ASP A 341 1.45 2.94 -25.37
CA ASP A 341 1.80 4.33 -25.65
C ASP A 341 3.21 4.66 -25.15
N ALA A 342 3.57 4.20 -23.93
CA ALA A 342 4.94 4.34 -23.44
C ALA A 342 5.96 3.58 -24.31
N VAL A 343 5.61 2.38 -24.76
CA VAL A 343 6.45 1.60 -25.68
C VAL A 343 6.71 2.41 -26.98
N ASN A 344 5.66 2.95 -27.61
CA ASN A 344 5.79 3.73 -28.83
C ASN A 344 6.65 4.99 -28.63
N LEU A 345 6.48 5.70 -27.52
CA LEU A 345 7.28 6.89 -27.18
C LEU A 345 8.76 6.53 -27.00
N LEU A 346 9.07 5.43 -26.32
CA LEU A 346 10.43 4.97 -26.09
C LEU A 346 11.09 4.50 -27.38
N LEU A 347 10.40 3.75 -28.24
CA LEU A 347 10.88 3.31 -29.54
C LEU A 347 11.18 4.51 -30.47
N ALA A 348 10.30 5.51 -30.47
CA ALA A 348 10.53 6.76 -31.20
C ALA A 348 11.78 7.53 -30.74
N LYS A 349 12.25 7.25 -29.51
CA LYS A 349 13.48 7.80 -28.91
C LYS A 349 14.70 6.88 -29.08
N GLY A 350 14.57 5.75 -29.81
CA GLY A 350 15.65 4.81 -30.08
C GLY A 350 15.90 3.79 -28.97
N ALA A 351 14.85 3.42 -28.22
CA ALA A 351 14.97 2.34 -27.23
C ALA A 351 15.29 0.99 -27.93
N ASP A 352 16.27 0.25 -27.38
CA ASP A 352 16.71 -1.03 -27.92
C ASP A 352 15.70 -2.15 -27.62
N VAL A 353 15.15 -2.75 -28.66
CA VAL A 353 14.21 -3.87 -28.56
C VAL A 353 14.90 -5.20 -28.21
N ASN A 354 16.22 -5.28 -28.35
CA ASN A 354 17.00 -6.49 -28.07
C ASN A 354 17.50 -6.54 -26.61
N VAL A 355 17.05 -5.60 -25.77
CA VAL A 355 17.41 -5.57 -24.36
C VAL A 355 17.10 -6.90 -23.67
N LYS A 356 18.06 -7.37 -22.87
CA LYS A 356 17.90 -8.54 -21.99
C LYS A 356 18.23 -8.16 -20.57
N ASP A 357 17.49 -8.73 -19.64
CA ASP A 357 17.82 -8.63 -18.22
C ASP A 357 19.00 -9.56 -17.85
N LYS A 358 19.41 -9.55 -16.58
CA LYS A 358 20.52 -10.38 -16.09
C LYS A 358 20.24 -11.89 -16.13
N ASP A 359 18.96 -12.29 -16.15
CA ASP A 359 18.53 -13.68 -16.27
C ASP A 359 18.41 -14.11 -17.73
N GLY A 360 18.72 -13.22 -18.69
CA GLY A 360 18.64 -13.46 -20.13
C GLY A 360 17.23 -13.31 -20.72
N ASN A 361 16.24 -12.86 -19.92
CA ASN A 361 14.88 -12.64 -20.41
C ASN A 361 14.85 -11.44 -21.36
N ASN A 362 14.23 -11.61 -22.51
CA ASN A 362 13.96 -10.55 -23.47
C ASN A 362 12.57 -9.92 -23.26
N LEU A 363 12.22 -8.92 -24.05
CA LEU A 363 10.92 -8.25 -23.98
C LEU A 363 9.73 -9.20 -24.19
N GLY A 364 9.90 -10.28 -24.97
CA GLY A 364 8.86 -11.29 -25.19
C GLY A 364 8.43 -12.00 -23.90
N VAL A 365 9.35 -12.28 -22.99
CA VAL A 365 9.04 -12.88 -21.68
C VAL A 365 8.16 -11.93 -20.87
N TYR A 366 8.52 -10.64 -20.80
CA TYR A 366 7.76 -9.63 -20.07
C TYR A 366 6.37 -9.39 -20.70
N LEU A 367 6.28 -9.43 -22.04
CA LEU A 367 5.01 -9.31 -22.77
C LEU A 367 4.05 -10.45 -22.41
N VAL A 368 4.54 -11.69 -22.39
CA VAL A 368 3.73 -12.86 -22.00
C VAL A 368 3.28 -12.76 -20.54
N GLN A 369 4.15 -12.29 -19.63
CA GLN A 369 3.80 -12.10 -18.23
C GLN A 369 2.77 -10.97 -18.03
N SER A 370 2.80 -9.93 -18.87
CA SER A 370 1.84 -8.83 -18.84
C SER A 370 0.51 -9.15 -19.53
N TYR A 371 0.50 -10.20 -20.40
CA TYR A 371 -0.69 -10.56 -21.18
C TYR A 371 -1.82 -11.00 -20.24
N ARG A 372 -2.94 -10.33 -20.36
CA ARG A 372 -4.21 -10.67 -19.68
C ARG A 372 -5.27 -10.91 -20.75
N PRO A 373 -5.91 -12.11 -20.79
CA PRO A 373 -7.00 -12.36 -21.73
C PRO A 373 -8.10 -11.31 -21.55
N ALA A 374 -8.67 -10.84 -22.67
CA ALA A 374 -9.83 -9.94 -22.66
C ALA A 374 -10.97 -10.56 -21.82
N GLY A 375 -11.49 -9.80 -20.83
CA GLY A 375 -12.55 -10.26 -19.92
C GLY A 375 -12.11 -10.44 -18.46
N ARG A 376 -10.84 -10.33 -18.14
CA ARG A 376 -10.37 -10.11 -16.77
C ARG A 376 -10.02 -8.63 -16.60
N GLU A 377 -11.03 -7.82 -16.30
CA GLU A 377 -10.76 -6.51 -15.71
C GLU A 377 -9.79 -6.69 -14.55
N LYS A 378 -8.84 -5.74 -14.38
CA LYS A 378 -8.12 -5.63 -13.11
C LYS A 378 -9.20 -5.50 -12.04
N ALA A 379 -9.44 -6.57 -11.29
CA ALA A 379 -10.00 -6.36 -9.97
C ALA A 379 -9.09 -5.33 -9.32
N SER A 380 -9.65 -4.20 -8.92
CA SER A 380 -8.93 -3.24 -8.09
C SER A 380 -8.28 -4.05 -6.97
N THR A 381 -6.97 -4.00 -6.86
CA THR A 381 -6.25 -4.77 -5.84
C THR A 381 -6.36 -4.09 -4.48
N ASP A 382 -6.96 -2.89 -4.45
CA ASP A 382 -7.25 -2.16 -3.22
C ASP A 382 -8.75 -2.28 -2.92
N PRO A 383 -9.17 -2.96 -1.83
CA PRO A 383 -10.56 -3.01 -1.39
C PRO A 383 -11.12 -1.64 -0.99
N PHE A 384 -10.28 -0.59 -1.00
CA PHE A 384 -10.65 0.79 -0.72
C PHE A 384 -10.82 1.66 -1.98
N ASP A 385 -10.59 1.10 -3.19
CA ASP A 385 -10.83 1.79 -4.47
C ASP A 385 -12.28 1.70 -4.97
N ALA A 386 -13.22 1.24 -4.16
CA ALA A 386 -14.65 1.14 -4.47
C ALA A 386 -15.47 2.19 -3.73
#